data_b8ef7174a9c0cefa7313aee673d7dd32
#
_entry.id   b8ef7174a9c0cefa7313aee673d7dd32
#
_cell.length_a   1.000
_cell.length_b   1.000
_cell.length_c   1.000
_cell.angle_alpha   90.00
_cell.angle_beta   90.00
_cell.angle_gamma   90.00
#
_symmetry.space_group_name_H-M   'P 1'
#
loop_
_entity.id
_entity.type
_entity.pdbx_description
1 polymer ?
#
loop_
_entity_poly.entity_id
_entity_poly.type
_entity_poly.pdbx_seq_one_letter_code
_entity_poly.pdbx_strand_id
1 'polypeptide(L)'
;MDRRTSLVATATWVILGAASGAAWAQNYPNKVIKLQVPFAPGGTTDIVARVIAEPLGKALGQSVIVENKAGGGGVVGATETVRSAPDGYSLGMATVSTTAANPAINPKNPYNPVTDFTPVINIAATPNVIAVHPSFPARNYKDFVAELKKNPGKYSYSSSGTGGIGHLQTELWKSLQGVFITHIPYRGAGPALNDTVAGQVPIIFDNMPSALPFIQAGKLIPIVVAAPQRLSQLPNVPTFKEVGLEPVNRMAYYGILGPKNLSKEVVDKISGGVKKALEDSAVRKRIEDTGSLIVANTPEQFAAQIKAEFEMYIKVVDDQKLKLD
;
A
#
# COMPACT_ATOMS: atom_id res chain seq x y z
N MET A 1 69.02 35.12 -5.28
CA MET A 1 67.88 34.38 -4.72
C MET A 1 67.00 33.97 -5.89
N ASP A 2 66.95 32.67 -6.17
CA ASP A 2 66.61 32.06 -7.43
C ASP A 2 65.08 31.93 -7.63
N ARG A 3 64.55 32.41 -8.74
CA ARG A 3 63.14 32.37 -9.13
C ARG A 3 62.64 30.93 -9.51
N ARG A 4 63.48 29.92 -9.34
CA ARG A 4 63.16 28.53 -9.74
C ARG A 4 62.59 27.66 -8.63
N THR A 5 62.66 28.11 -7.38
CA THR A 5 62.18 27.34 -6.21
C THR A 5 60.72 27.61 -5.81
N SER A 6 60.07 28.68 -6.33
CA SER A 6 58.68 29.04 -6.03
C SER A 6 57.62 28.32 -6.88
N LEU A 7 57.98 27.66 -7.98
CA LEU A 7 57.03 27.03 -8.90
C LEU A 7 56.76 25.55 -8.59
N VAL A 8 57.56 24.92 -7.76
CA VAL A 8 57.38 23.50 -7.42
C VAL A 8 56.47 23.30 -6.20
N ALA A 9 56.37 24.33 -5.34
CA ALA A 9 55.53 24.25 -4.12
C ALA A 9 54.03 24.45 -4.36
N THR A 10 53.64 25.06 -5.50
CA THR A 10 52.22 25.32 -5.82
C THR A 10 51.52 24.18 -6.54
N ALA A 11 52.28 23.30 -7.18
CA ALA A 11 51.71 22.13 -7.91
C ALA A 11 51.31 20.95 -7.02
N THR A 12 51.89 20.84 -5.81
CA THR A 12 51.70 19.71 -4.90
C THR A 12 50.40 19.86 -4.06
N TRP A 13 49.84 21.06 -3.90
CA TRP A 13 48.62 21.30 -3.11
C TRP A 13 47.32 21.11 -3.93
N VAL A 14 47.38 21.11 -5.24
CA VAL A 14 46.18 20.93 -6.12
C VAL A 14 45.82 19.45 -6.29
N ILE A 15 46.76 18.54 -6.11
CA ILE A 15 46.50 17.09 -6.31
C ILE A 15 45.93 16.40 -5.05
N LEU A 16 46.10 16.96 -3.85
CA LEU A 16 45.55 16.40 -2.60
C LEU A 16 44.05 16.76 -2.39
N GLY A 17 43.52 17.77 -3.08
CA GLY A 17 42.14 18.21 -2.94
C GLY A 17 41.10 17.37 -3.72
N ALA A 18 41.51 16.59 -4.72
CA ALA A 18 40.60 15.85 -5.60
C ALA A 18 40.28 14.41 -5.14
N ALA A 19 40.98 13.91 -4.13
CA ALA A 19 40.80 12.51 -3.66
C ALA A 19 39.76 12.35 -2.55
N SER A 20 39.20 13.43 -2.00
CA SER A 20 38.28 13.37 -0.85
C SER A 20 36.81 13.17 -1.21
N GLY A 21 36.45 13.20 -2.47
CA GLY A 21 35.03 13.13 -2.94
C GLY A 21 34.51 11.72 -3.22
N ALA A 22 35.37 10.71 -3.31
CA ALA A 22 34.97 9.38 -3.80
C ALA A 22 34.71 8.30 -2.72
N ALA A 23 34.89 8.63 -1.44
CA ALA A 23 34.86 7.60 -0.37
C ALA A 23 33.48 7.35 0.26
N TRP A 24 32.44 8.08 -0.11
CA TRP A 24 31.12 7.99 0.56
C TRP A 24 30.08 7.12 -0.17
N ALA A 25 30.35 6.73 -1.42
CA ALA A 25 29.38 5.98 -2.25
C ALA A 25 29.44 4.44 -2.08
N GLN A 26 30.42 3.88 -1.38
CA GLN A 26 30.68 2.44 -1.43
C GLN A 26 29.99 1.57 -0.36
N ASN A 27 29.25 2.11 0.61
CA ASN A 27 28.75 1.32 1.75
C ASN A 27 27.25 1.51 2.07
N TYR A 28 26.39 1.73 1.07
CA TYR A 28 24.96 1.66 1.34
C TYR A 28 24.47 0.20 1.31
N PRO A 29 23.65 -0.25 2.30
CA PRO A 29 23.34 0.39 3.56
C PRO A 29 24.40 0.11 4.65
N ASN A 30 24.68 1.09 5.52
CA ASN A 30 25.59 0.97 6.67
C ASN A 30 24.93 1.26 8.02
N LYS A 31 23.65 1.57 8.04
CA LYS A 31 22.81 1.80 9.23
C LYS A 31 21.39 1.23 9.02
N VAL A 32 20.61 1.19 10.07
CA VAL A 32 19.22 0.71 10.07
C VAL A 32 18.38 1.45 9.04
N ILE A 33 17.58 0.70 8.27
CA ILE A 33 16.60 1.21 7.31
C ILE A 33 15.22 1.22 7.98
N LYS A 34 14.49 2.31 7.86
CA LYS A 34 13.11 2.46 8.32
C LYS A 34 12.16 2.24 7.16
N LEU A 35 11.21 1.31 7.32
CA LEU A 35 10.12 1.08 6.40
C LEU A 35 8.83 1.62 7.02
N GLN A 36 8.40 2.80 6.56
CA GLN A 36 7.22 3.49 7.07
C GLN A 36 5.95 2.87 6.51
N VAL A 37 5.04 2.49 7.40
CA VAL A 37 3.71 1.97 7.08
C VAL A 37 2.69 3.08 7.34
N PRO A 38 1.93 3.55 6.33
CA PRO A 38 1.04 4.71 6.46
C PRO A 38 -0.29 4.42 7.19
N PHE A 39 -0.38 3.29 7.89
CA PHE A 39 -1.58 2.83 8.61
C PHE A 39 -1.22 2.25 9.98
N ALA A 40 -2.24 2.10 10.85
CA ALA A 40 -2.11 1.42 12.13
C ALA A 40 -1.70 -0.06 11.95
N PRO A 41 -1.05 -0.66 12.97
CA PRO A 41 -0.66 -2.07 12.94
C PRO A 41 -1.84 -3.02 12.72
N GLY A 42 -1.55 -4.22 12.20
CA GLY A 42 -2.51 -5.32 12.04
C GLY A 42 -3.31 -5.29 10.73
N GLY A 43 -3.18 -4.25 9.90
CA GLY A 43 -3.74 -4.23 8.54
C GLY A 43 -2.77 -4.83 7.52
N THR A 44 -3.26 -5.07 6.29
CA THR A 44 -2.48 -5.71 5.21
C THR A 44 -1.16 -5.02 4.91
N THR A 45 -1.11 -3.68 4.92
CA THR A 45 0.15 -2.94 4.69
C THR A 45 1.21 -3.28 5.74
N ASP A 46 0.81 -3.37 7.01
CA ASP A 46 1.69 -3.74 8.12
C ASP A 46 2.14 -5.20 8.01
N ILE A 47 1.22 -6.10 7.65
CA ILE A 47 1.51 -7.52 7.45
C ILE A 47 2.54 -7.70 6.33
N VAL A 48 2.34 -7.11 5.14
CA VAL A 48 3.28 -7.21 4.01
C VAL A 48 4.63 -6.59 4.36
N ALA A 49 4.64 -5.42 5.02
CA ALA A 49 5.87 -4.77 5.46
C ALA A 49 6.69 -5.67 6.40
N ARG A 50 6.04 -6.30 7.39
CA ARG A 50 6.72 -7.20 8.35
C ARG A 50 7.15 -8.53 7.73
N VAL A 51 6.39 -9.06 6.77
CA VAL A 51 6.78 -10.27 6.03
C VAL A 51 8.07 -10.04 5.25
N ILE A 52 8.25 -8.85 4.66
CA ILE A 52 9.42 -8.56 3.83
C ILE A 52 10.60 -7.95 4.60
N ALA A 53 10.37 -7.27 5.73
CA ALA A 53 11.40 -6.50 6.43
C ALA A 53 12.59 -7.35 6.89
N GLU A 54 12.35 -8.48 7.55
CA GLU A 54 13.42 -9.35 8.03
C GLU A 54 14.22 -9.98 6.89
N PRO A 55 13.59 -10.63 5.86
CA PRO A 55 14.34 -11.19 4.72
C PRO A 55 15.08 -10.11 3.91
N LEU A 56 14.48 -8.93 3.73
CA LEU A 56 15.13 -7.80 3.09
C LEU A 56 16.37 -7.35 3.89
N GLY A 57 16.23 -7.26 5.21
CA GLY A 57 17.36 -6.91 6.08
C GLY A 57 18.51 -7.91 5.96
N LYS A 58 18.22 -9.22 5.91
CA LYS A 58 19.23 -10.28 5.66
C LYS A 58 19.89 -10.09 4.29
N ALA A 59 19.10 -9.80 3.25
CA ALA A 59 19.63 -9.59 1.90
C ALA A 59 20.54 -8.35 1.78
N LEU A 60 20.25 -7.30 2.54
CA LEU A 60 20.99 -6.03 2.54
C LEU A 60 22.14 -5.98 3.55
N GLY A 61 22.22 -6.92 4.50
CA GLY A 61 23.20 -6.91 5.58
C GLY A 61 22.97 -5.84 6.65
N GLN A 62 21.76 -5.25 6.71
CA GLN A 62 21.35 -4.23 7.68
C GLN A 62 19.92 -4.45 8.13
N SER A 63 19.60 -4.12 9.38
CA SER A 63 18.24 -4.25 9.89
C SER A 63 17.26 -3.32 9.16
N VAL A 64 16.09 -3.86 8.81
CA VAL A 64 14.93 -3.10 8.31
C VAL A 64 13.86 -3.14 9.38
N ILE A 65 13.49 -1.97 9.90
CA ILE A 65 12.48 -1.84 10.95
C ILE A 65 11.19 -1.20 10.41
N VAL A 66 10.05 -1.71 10.84
CA VAL A 66 8.73 -1.21 10.43
C VAL A 66 8.24 -0.17 11.42
N GLU A 67 7.91 1.05 10.93
CA GLU A 67 7.35 2.15 11.72
C GLU A 67 5.94 2.51 11.19
N ASN A 68 4.92 2.45 12.05
CA ASN A 68 3.55 2.80 11.66
C ASN A 68 3.28 4.30 11.87
N LYS A 69 2.83 5.00 10.81
CA LYS A 69 2.51 6.43 10.77
C LYS A 69 1.10 6.64 10.23
N ALA A 70 0.12 6.34 11.05
CA ALA A 70 -1.28 6.26 10.65
C ALA A 70 -2.00 7.62 10.62
N GLY A 71 -2.90 7.81 9.64
CA GLY A 71 -3.81 8.96 9.58
C GLY A 71 -4.20 9.37 8.17
N GLY A 72 -5.40 9.96 8.02
CA GLY A 72 -5.90 10.52 6.77
C GLY A 72 -5.92 9.55 5.58
N GLY A 73 -6.35 8.30 5.79
CA GLY A 73 -6.34 7.29 4.72
C GLY A 73 -4.93 6.98 4.19
N GLY A 74 -3.89 7.17 5.02
CA GLY A 74 -2.48 6.95 4.69
C GLY A 74 -1.70 8.23 4.33
N VAL A 75 -2.34 9.37 4.19
CA VAL A 75 -1.69 10.65 3.78
C VAL A 75 -0.61 11.07 4.77
N VAL A 76 -0.80 10.86 6.09
CA VAL A 76 0.18 11.24 7.11
C VAL A 76 1.52 10.52 6.88
N GLY A 77 1.50 9.19 6.78
CA GLY A 77 2.73 8.40 6.57
C GLY A 77 3.35 8.61 5.20
N ALA A 78 2.53 8.75 4.14
CA ALA A 78 3.02 9.07 2.81
C ALA A 78 3.72 10.44 2.76
N THR A 79 3.17 11.46 3.43
CA THR A 79 3.78 12.80 3.54
C THR A 79 5.10 12.74 4.29
N GLU A 80 5.22 11.91 5.32
CA GLU A 80 6.49 11.70 6.03
C GLU A 80 7.55 11.09 5.11
N THR A 81 7.17 10.11 4.29
CA THR A 81 8.08 9.55 3.29
C THR A 81 8.54 10.60 2.28
N VAL A 82 7.63 11.44 1.75
CA VAL A 82 7.99 12.54 0.82
C VAL A 82 9.01 13.50 1.44
N ARG A 83 8.89 13.79 2.73
CA ARG A 83 9.76 14.73 3.45
C ARG A 83 11.08 14.12 3.92
N SER A 84 11.25 12.82 3.80
CA SER A 84 12.48 12.13 4.21
C SER A 84 13.66 12.49 3.30
N ALA A 85 14.88 12.34 3.80
CA ALA A 85 16.08 12.50 2.99
C ALA A 85 16.17 11.41 1.91
N PRO A 86 16.61 11.72 0.67
CA PRO A 86 16.70 10.74 -0.41
C PRO A 86 17.99 9.90 -0.30
N ASP A 87 18.30 9.41 0.90
CA ASP A 87 19.48 8.62 1.23
C ASP A 87 19.21 7.10 1.34
N GLY A 88 17.94 6.68 1.16
CA GLY A 88 17.53 5.28 1.19
C GLY A 88 17.28 4.70 2.60
N TYR A 89 17.46 5.46 3.67
CA TYR A 89 17.27 4.96 5.04
C TYR A 89 15.87 5.21 5.61
N SER A 90 15.05 5.99 4.92
CA SER A 90 13.62 6.16 5.20
C SER A 90 12.83 5.87 3.94
N LEU A 91 12.21 4.69 3.89
CA LEU A 91 11.39 4.21 2.79
C LEU A 91 9.93 4.14 3.24
N GLY A 92 9.01 4.19 2.31
CA GLY A 92 7.57 4.06 2.58
C GLY A 92 6.94 2.85 1.89
N MET A 93 5.92 2.29 2.51
CA MET A 93 5.03 1.34 1.85
C MET A 93 4.09 2.09 0.91
N ALA A 94 4.21 1.78 -0.38
CA ALA A 94 3.27 2.23 -1.41
C ALA A 94 2.00 1.39 -1.37
N THR A 95 0.85 2.05 -1.46
CA THR A 95 -0.46 1.40 -1.56
C THR A 95 -1.34 2.15 -2.56
N VAL A 96 -2.36 1.50 -3.10
CA VAL A 96 -3.37 2.19 -3.95
C VAL A 96 -3.98 3.40 -3.22
N SER A 97 -4.20 3.28 -1.89
CA SER A 97 -4.73 4.39 -1.10
C SER A 97 -3.84 5.63 -1.15
N THR A 98 -2.51 5.48 -1.01
CA THR A 98 -1.58 6.61 -0.89
C THR A 98 -1.08 7.12 -2.24
N THR A 99 -1.07 6.30 -3.27
CA THR A 99 -0.50 6.67 -4.57
C THR A 99 -1.52 6.79 -5.71
N ALA A 100 -2.81 6.53 -5.42
CA ALA A 100 -3.86 6.67 -6.43
C ALA A 100 -5.16 7.22 -5.83
N ALA A 101 -5.83 6.48 -4.91
CA ALA A 101 -7.18 6.78 -4.47
C ALA A 101 -7.28 8.12 -3.71
N ASN A 102 -6.51 8.29 -2.64
CA ASN A 102 -6.55 9.53 -1.86
C ASN A 102 -6.09 10.76 -2.66
N PRO A 103 -4.96 10.72 -3.41
CA PRO A 103 -4.59 11.84 -4.27
C PRO A 103 -5.63 12.20 -5.33
N ALA A 104 -6.43 11.25 -5.81
CA ALA A 104 -7.46 11.50 -6.81
C ALA A 104 -8.70 12.21 -6.22
N ILE A 105 -9.15 11.82 -5.01
CA ILE A 105 -10.38 12.34 -4.42
C ILE A 105 -10.14 13.54 -3.49
N ASN A 106 -8.93 13.70 -2.96
CA ASN A 106 -8.62 14.74 -1.97
C ASN A 106 -7.94 15.95 -2.62
N PRO A 107 -8.66 17.05 -2.85
CA PRO A 107 -8.08 18.25 -3.47
C PRO A 107 -7.02 18.93 -2.59
N LYS A 108 -6.94 18.56 -1.30
CA LYS A 108 -5.93 19.07 -0.35
C LYS A 108 -4.80 18.06 -0.10
N ASN A 109 -4.65 17.04 -0.99
CA ASN A 109 -3.55 16.10 -0.84
C ASN A 109 -2.20 16.83 -0.92
N PRO A 110 -1.28 16.67 0.07
CA PRO A 110 -0.08 17.48 0.17
C PRO A 110 1.08 17.03 -0.73
N TYR A 111 0.89 16.03 -1.57
CA TYR A 111 1.92 15.50 -2.48
C TYR A 111 1.32 15.05 -3.81
N ASN A 112 2.15 15.00 -4.85
CA ASN A 112 1.82 14.41 -6.13
C ASN A 112 2.36 12.97 -6.17
N PRO A 113 1.52 11.92 -6.36
CA PRO A 113 1.96 10.54 -6.29
C PRO A 113 2.92 10.12 -7.42
N VAL A 114 2.94 10.86 -8.53
CA VAL A 114 3.76 10.56 -9.70
C VAL A 114 5.14 11.23 -9.63
N THR A 115 5.24 12.42 -9.01
CA THR A 115 6.46 13.25 -9.08
C THR A 115 7.22 13.35 -7.77
N ASP A 116 6.58 13.07 -6.63
CA ASP A 116 7.18 13.32 -5.31
C ASP A 116 7.76 12.05 -4.67
N PHE A 117 7.61 10.91 -5.33
CA PHE A 117 8.20 9.63 -4.92
C PHE A 117 9.14 9.07 -5.96
N THR A 118 10.05 8.20 -5.49
CA THR A 118 10.82 7.28 -6.33
C THR A 118 10.30 5.87 -6.09
N PRO A 119 9.51 5.28 -6.99
CA PRO A 119 9.06 3.89 -6.90
C PRO A 119 10.24 2.93 -6.94
N VAL A 120 10.21 1.89 -6.09
CA VAL A 120 11.28 0.90 -6.00
C VAL A 120 10.81 -0.46 -6.53
N ILE A 121 9.72 -1.00 -6.00
CA ILE A 121 9.18 -2.29 -6.40
C ILE A 121 7.75 -2.46 -5.91
N ASN A 122 6.86 -3.05 -6.72
CA ASN A 122 5.60 -3.61 -6.24
C ASN A 122 5.85 -5.04 -5.78
N ILE A 123 5.62 -5.32 -4.50
CA ILE A 123 5.83 -6.64 -3.89
C ILE A 123 4.69 -7.58 -4.27
N ALA A 124 3.44 -7.14 -4.07
CA ALA A 124 2.27 -8.00 -4.22
C ALA A 124 1.02 -7.23 -4.65
N ALA A 125 0.17 -7.90 -5.42
CA ALA A 125 -1.21 -7.54 -5.68
C ALA A 125 -2.13 -8.38 -4.78
N THR A 126 -3.09 -7.73 -4.13
CA THR A 126 -3.89 -8.32 -3.05
C THR A 126 -5.37 -8.15 -3.31
N PRO A 127 -6.18 -9.22 -3.24
CA PRO A 127 -7.63 -9.12 -3.35
C PRO A 127 -8.24 -8.29 -2.23
N ASN A 128 -9.34 -7.58 -2.57
CA ASN A 128 -10.18 -6.91 -1.60
C ASN A 128 -11.42 -7.75 -1.30
N VAL A 129 -12.04 -7.55 -0.17
CA VAL A 129 -13.24 -8.26 0.28
C VAL A 129 -14.22 -7.32 0.96
N ILE A 130 -15.51 -7.46 0.66
CA ILE A 130 -16.59 -7.01 1.55
C ILE A 130 -16.95 -8.21 2.41
N ALA A 131 -16.86 -8.01 3.73
CA ALA A 131 -17.27 -9.00 4.71
C ALA A 131 -18.21 -8.36 5.74
N VAL A 132 -19.02 -9.20 6.41
CA VAL A 132 -19.98 -8.76 7.42
C VAL A 132 -19.79 -9.52 8.73
N HIS A 133 -20.17 -8.89 9.84
CA HIS A 133 -20.26 -9.54 11.12
C HIS A 133 -21.32 -10.67 11.07
N PRO A 134 -21.18 -11.81 11.79
CA PRO A 134 -22.14 -12.91 11.76
C PRO A 134 -23.57 -12.55 12.17
N SER A 135 -23.80 -11.46 12.91
CA SER A 135 -25.15 -10.96 13.20
C SER A 135 -25.86 -10.27 12.02
N PHE A 136 -25.13 -9.94 10.93
CA PHE A 136 -25.74 -9.34 9.74
C PHE A 136 -26.65 -10.39 9.06
N PRO A 137 -27.88 -10.00 8.58
CA PRO A 137 -28.89 -10.99 8.13
C PRO A 137 -28.66 -11.57 6.73
N ALA A 138 -27.51 -11.35 6.09
CA ALA A 138 -27.17 -11.91 4.79
C ALA A 138 -25.89 -12.79 4.85
N ARG A 139 -25.83 -13.80 3.96
CA ARG A 139 -24.70 -14.73 3.85
C ARG A 139 -24.16 -14.84 2.41
N ASN A 140 -24.75 -14.13 1.48
CA ASN A 140 -24.36 -14.11 0.08
C ASN A 140 -24.61 -12.70 -0.50
N TYR A 141 -24.06 -12.44 -1.68
CA TYR A 141 -24.12 -11.14 -2.32
C TYR A 141 -25.55 -10.67 -2.64
N LYS A 142 -26.41 -11.57 -3.14
CA LYS A 142 -27.80 -11.23 -3.52
C LYS A 142 -28.60 -10.75 -2.30
N ASP A 143 -28.56 -11.51 -1.22
CA ASP A 143 -29.27 -11.18 0.02
C ASP A 143 -28.68 -9.96 0.71
N PHE A 144 -27.35 -9.76 0.62
CA PHE A 144 -26.66 -8.59 1.14
C PHE A 144 -27.19 -7.29 0.46
N VAL A 145 -27.21 -7.25 -0.86
CA VAL A 145 -27.74 -6.11 -1.61
C VAL A 145 -29.23 -5.88 -1.34
N ALA A 146 -30.02 -6.97 -1.30
CA ALA A 146 -31.45 -6.90 -1.00
C ALA A 146 -31.74 -6.31 0.39
N GLU A 147 -30.96 -6.74 1.41
CA GLU A 147 -31.09 -6.21 2.78
C GLU A 147 -30.75 -4.72 2.85
N LEU A 148 -29.70 -4.28 2.16
CA LEU A 148 -29.31 -2.88 2.13
C LEU A 148 -30.33 -2.00 1.40
N LYS A 149 -30.90 -2.47 0.29
CA LYS A 149 -31.99 -1.76 -0.44
C LYS A 149 -33.28 -1.65 0.36
N LYS A 150 -33.61 -2.67 1.15
CA LYS A 150 -34.78 -2.69 2.04
C LYS A 150 -34.63 -1.72 3.21
N ASN A 151 -33.41 -1.45 3.65
CA ASN A 151 -33.11 -0.68 4.86
C ASN A 151 -32.05 0.41 4.58
N PRO A 152 -32.33 1.41 3.73
CA PRO A 152 -31.37 2.46 3.38
C PRO A 152 -30.95 3.25 4.63
N GLY A 153 -29.63 3.44 4.82
CA GLY A 153 -29.06 4.20 5.95
C GLY A 153 -29.05 3.48 7.30
N LYS A 154 -29.62 2.28 7.41
CA LYS A 154 -29.63 1.53 8.66
C LYS A 154 -28.25 1.01 9.05
N TYR A 155 -27.41 0.67 8.07
CA TYR A 155 -26.13 0.04 8.27
C TYR A 155 -24.97 0.99 8.02
N SER A 156 -23.84 0.68 8.66
CA SER A 156 -22.57 1.35 8.44
C SER A 156 -21.50 0.34 8.00
N TYR A 157 -20.45 0.85 7.37
CA TYR A 157 -19.27 0.07 7.02
C TYR A 157 -17.99 0.71 7.52
N SER A 158 -17.04 -0.11 7.92
CA SER A 158 -15.70 0.31 8.33
C SER A 158 -14.69 0.21 7.17
N SER A 159 -13.70 1.08 7.17
CA SER A 159 -12.57 1.03 6.25
C SER A 159 -11.28 1.50 6.92
N SER A 160 -10.15 1.36 6.23
CA SER A 160 -8.85 1.84 6.70
C SER A 160 -8.68 3.37 6.70
N GLY A 161 -9.71 4.14 6.33
CA GLY A 161 -9.72 5.59 6.43
C GLY A 161 -10.31 6.32 5.22
N THR A 162 -10.67 7.57 5.45
CA THR A 162 -11.26 8.47 4.44
C THR A 162 -10.31 8.68 3.26
N GLY A 163 -10.83 8.60 2.04
CA GLY A 163 -10.06 8.73 0.79
C GLY A 163 -9.22 7.51 0.42
N GLY A 164 -9.12 6.49 1.29
CA GLY A 164 -8.42 5.26 0.95
C GLY A 164 -9.20 4.38 -0.04
N ILE A 165 -8.54 3.31 -0.52
CA ILE A 165 -9.15 2.38 -1.49
C ILE A 165 -10.47 1.78 -0.99
N GLY A 166 -10.55 1.41 0.31
CA GLY A 166 -11.76 0.86 0.90
C GLY A 166 -12.94 1.84 0.88
N HIS A 167 -12.67 3.12 1.10
CA HIS A 167 -13.67 4.17 0.96
C HIS A 167 -14.11 4.33 -0.49
N LEU A 168 -13.16 4.61 -1.41
CA LEU A 168 -13.48 4.88 -2.81
C LEU A 168 -14.20 3.72 -3.52
N GLN A 169 -13.72 2.49 -3.33
CA GLN A 169 -14.36 1.33 -3.95
C GLN A 169 -15.75 1.05 -3.38
N THR A 170 -15.96 1.29 -2.09
CA THR A 170 -17.30 1.14 -1.49
C THR A 170 -18.24 2.25 -1.98
N GLU A 171 -17.79 3.50 -2.10
CA GLU A 171 -18.62 4.58 -2.64
C GLU A 171 -18.98 4.34 -4.11
N LEU A 172 -18.02 3.88 -4.93
CA LEU A 172 -18.29 3.46 -6.31
C LEU A 172 -19.31 2.31 -6.35
N TRP A 173 -19.13 1.29 -5.50
CA TRP A 173 -20.06 0.17 -5.39
C TRP A 173 -21.47 0.63 -4.95
N LYS A 174 -21.56 1.51 -3.96
CA LYS A 174 -22.84 2.10 -3.50
C LYS A 174 -23.56 2.81 -4.62
N SER A 175 -22.84 3.65 -5.39
CA SER A 175 -23.36 4.36 -6.55
C SER A 175 -23.92 3.41 -7.60
N LEU A 176 -23.17 2.38 -7.99
CA LEU A 176 -23.58 1.42 -9.01
C LEU A 176 -24.74 0.51 -8.56
N GLN A 177 -24.86 0.21 -7.27
CA GLN A 177 -25.91 -0.63 -6.72
C GLN A 177 -27.16 0.15 -6.26
N GLY A 178 -27.06 1.46 -6.15
CA GLY A 178 -28.15 2.29 -5.60
C GLY A 178 -28.47 1.94 -4.14
N VAL A 179 -27.44 1.73 -3.31
CA VAL A 179 -27.55 1.44 -1.87
C VAL A 179 -26.97 2.56 -1.03
N PHE A 180 -27.50 2.71 0.17
CA PHE A 180 -27.01 3.72 1.11
C PHE A 180 -26.60 3.07 2.44
N ILE A 181 -25.29 3.16 2.76
CA ILE A 181 -24.68 2.78 4.04
C ILE A 181 -23.70 3.87 4.47
N THR A 182 -23.56 4.10 5.78
CA THR A 182 -22.73 5.16 6.35
C THR A 182 -21.28 4.71 6.49
N HIS A 183 -20.33 5.54 6.08
CA HIS A 183 -18.90 5.26 6.24
C HIS A 183 -18.42 5.56 7.66
N ILE A 184 -17.69 4.64 8.27
CA ILE A 184 -16.98 4.81 9.55
C ILE A 184 -15.47 4.63 9.29
N PRO A 185 -14.72 5.72 9.15
CA PRO A 185 -13.29 5.65 8.87
C PRO A 185 -12.47 5.34 10.11
N TYR A 186 -11.46 4.47 9.95
CA TYR A 186 -10.45 4.14 10.95
C TYR A 186 -9.06 4.58 10.51
N ARG A 187 -8.08 4.57 11.43
CA ARG A 187 -6.68 4.90 11.10
C ARG A 187 -5.92 3.74 10.45
N GLY A 188 -6.62 2.72 9.94
CA GLY A 188 -6.08 1.53 9.31
C GLY A 188 -7.02 0.34 9.47
N ALA A 189 -6.75 -0.77 8.77
CA ALA A 189 -7.61 -1.94 8.78
C ALA A 189 -7.61 -2.69 10.14
N GLY A 190 -6.50 -2.69 10.89
CA GLY A 190 -6.42 -3.36 12.20
C GLY A 190 -7.54 -2.93 13.17
N PRO A 191 -7.64 -1.65 13.55
CA PRO A 191 -8.72 -1.18 14.42
C PRO A 191 -10.11 -1.32 13.76
N ALA A 192 -10.25 -1.17 12.44
CA ALA A 192 -11.53 -1.39 11.74
C ALA A 192 -12.00 -2.85 11.88
N LEU A 193 -11.09 -3.82 11.70
CA LEU A 193 -11.37 -5.25 11.88
C LEU A 193 -11.78 -5.57 13.32
N ASN A 194 -11.09 -5.01 14.31
CA ASN A 194 -11.41 -5.24 15.73
C ASN A 194 -12.86 -4.84 16.03
N ASP A 195 -13.29 -3.66 15.62
CA ASP A 195 -14.65 -3.17 15.85
C ASP A 195 -15.69 -3.94 15.02
N THR A 196 -15.35 -4.34 13.79
CA THR A 196 -16.27 -5.17 12.99
C THR A 196 -16.44 -6.56 13.58
N VAL A 197 -15.35 -7.20 14.02
CA VAL A 197 -15.38 -8.52 14.70
C VAL A 197 -16.12 -8.44 16.04
N ALA A 198 -16.05 -7.30 16.73
CA ALA A 198 -16.81 -7.05 17.94
C ALA A 198 -18.29 -6.70 17.70
N GLY A 199 -18.72 -6.59 16.43
CA GLY A 199 -20.10 -6.24 16.05
C GLY A 199 -20.47 -4.77 16.20
N GLN A 200 -19.50 -3.87 16.45
CA GLN A 200 -19.73 -2.42 16.56
C GLN A 200 -20.07 -1.80 15.20
N VAL A 201 -19.43 -2.28 14.13
CA VAL A 201 -19.72 -1.89 12.73
C VAL A 201 -20.03 -3.17 11.95
N PRO A 202 -21.21 -3.32 11.34
CA PRO A 202 -21.64 -4.60 10.80
C PRO A 202 -20.99 -5.03 9.49
N ILE A 203 -20.38 -4.10 8.76
CA ILE A 203 -19.81 -4.32 7.42
C ILE A 203 -18.38 -3.80 7.39
N ILE A 204 -17.48 -4.49 6.72
CA ILE A 204 -16.12 -4.02 6.46
C ILE A 204 -15.77 -4.17 4.98
N PHE A 205 -15.07 -3.17 4.43
CA PHE A 205 -14.26 -3.32 3.24
C PHE A 205 -12.79 -3.42 3.65
N ASP A 206 -12.14 -4.53 3.35
CA ASP A 206 -10.74 -4.77 3.70
C ASP A 206 -10.01 -5.58 2.61
N ASN A 207 -8.73 -5.84 2.85
CA ASN A 207 -7.89 -6.69 2.01
C ASN A 207 -7.77 -8.10 2.60
N MET A 208 -7.61 -9.09 1.74
CA MET A 208 -7.61 -10.50 2.15
C MET A 208 -6.56 -10.85 3.23
N PRO A 209 -5.29 -10.38 3.19
CA PRO A 209 -4.32 -10.76 4.21
C PRO A 209 -4.73 -10.41 5.65
N SER A 210 -5.40 -9.30 5.86
CA SER A 210 -5.87 -8.88 7.19
C SER A 210 -7.22 -9.51 7.57
N ALA A 211 -8.13 -9.70 6.60
CA ALA A 211 -9.48 -10.21 6.85
C ALA A 211 -9.54 -11.75 6.94
N LEU A 212 -8.70 -12.46 6.17
CA LEU A 212 -8.77 -13.93 6.02
C LEU A 212 -8.74 -14.71 7.34
N PRO A 213 -7.88 -14.41 8.31
CA PRO A 213 -7.87 -15.11 9.58
C PRO A 213 -9.20 -15.04 10.33
N PHE A 214 -9.89 -13.89 10.27
CA PHE A 214 -11.20 -13.71 10.91
C PHE A 214 -12.31 -14.41 10.13
N ILE A 215 -12.20 -14.46 8.80
CA ILE A 215 -13.12 -15.23 7.94
C ILE A 215 -12.98 -16.71 8.21
N GLN A 216 -11.76 -17.24 8.25
CA GLN A 216 -11.49 -18.66 8.56
C GLN A 216 -11.94 -19.05 9.98
N ALA A 217 -11.85 -18.13 10.93
CA ALA A 217 -12.35 -18.32 12.30
C ALA A 217 -13.87 -18.15 12.43
N GLY A 218 -14.60 -17.89 11.33
CA GLY A 218 -16.06 -17.66 11.34
C GLY A 218 -16.50 -16.35 12.02
N LYS A 219 -15.56 -15.45 12.32
CA LYS A 219 -15.84 -14.15 12.94
C LYS A 219 -16.28 -13.07 11.93
N LEU A 220 -16.03 -13.31 10.66
CA LEU A 220 -16.51 -12.50 9.55
C LEU A 220 -17.07 -13.43 8.46
N ILE A 221 -18.12 -13.00 7.78
CA ILE A 221 -18.74 -13.69 6.64
C ILE A 221 -18.36 -12.93 5.37
N PRO A 222 -17.57 -13.53 4.45
CA PRO A 222 -17.22 -12.89 3.20
C PRO A 222 -18.42 -12.87 2.25
N ILE A 223 -18.65 -11.74 1.60
CA ILE A 223 -19.81 -11.52 0.71
C ILE A 223 -19.40 -11.49 -0.75
N VAL A 224 -18.31 -10.78 -1.08
CA VAL A 224 -17.82 -10.61 -2.44
C VAL A 224 -16.34 -10.22 -2.40
N VAL A 225 -15.56 -10.63 -3.37
CA VAL A 225 -14.14 -10.30 -3.49
C VAL A 225 -13.84 -9.52 -4.77
N ALA A 226 -12.84 -8.65 -4.72
CA ALA A 226 -12.26 -8.03 -5.90
C ALA A 226 -10.98 -8.81 -6.29
N ALA A 227 -11.10 -9.68 -7.27
CA ALA A 227 -10.04 -10.53 -7.77
C ALA A 227 -10.31 -10.92 -9.23
N PRO A 228 -9.30 -11.34 -10.00
CA PRO A 228 -9.49 -11.81 -11.39
C PRO A 228 -10.43 -13.01 -11.50
N GLN A 229 -10.42 -13.88 -10.50
CA GLN A 229 -11.24 -15.07 -10.35
C GLN A 229 -11.51 -15.34 -8.87
N ARG A 230 -12.42 -16.27 -8.57
CA ARG A 230 -12.66 -16.70 -7.18
C ARG A 230 -11.38 -17.18 -6.53
N LEU A 231 -11.23 -16.88 -5.25
CA LEU A 231 -10.07 -17.29 -4.48
C LEU A 231 -10.19 -18.75 -4.05
N SER A 232 -9.10 -19.50 -4.09
CA SER A 232 -9.06 -20.88 -3.58
C SER A 232 -9.41 -20.97 -2.09
N GLN A 233 -9.10 -19.92 -1.33
CA GLN A 233 -9.45 -19.77 0.08
C GLN A 233 -10.97 -19.56 0.30
N LEU A 234 -11.68 -19.04 -0.72
CA LEU A 234 -13.09 -18.65 -0.66
C LEU A 234 -13.84 -19.09 -1.93
N PRO A 235 -13.90 -20.39 -2.26
CA PRO A 235 -14.41 -20.88 -3.57
C PRO A 235 -15.89 -20.59 -3.79
N ASN A 236 -16.67 -20.37 -2.74
CA ASN A 236 -18.10 -20.08 -2.81
C ASN A 236 -18.41 -18.58 -2.83
N VAL A 237 -17.41 -17.70 -2.69
CA VAL A 237 -17.59 -16.24 -2.69
C VAL A 237 -17.38 -15.71 -4.12
N PRO A 238 -18.38 -15.01 -4.70
CA PRO A 238 -18.25 -14.48 -6.06
C PRO A 238 -17.26 -13.31 -6.10
N THR A 239 -16.72 -13.07 -7.28
CA THR A 239 -15.99 -11.82 -7.58
C THR A 239 -16.99 -10.72 -7.93
N PHE A 240 -16.58 -9.45 -7.80
CA PHE A 240 -17.39 -8.32 -8.30
C PHE A 240 -17.67 -8.44 -9.80
N LYS A 241 -16.74 -9.01 -10.58
CA LYS A 241 -16.95 -9.29 -12.01
C LYS A 241 -18.10 -10.27 -12.24
N GLU A 242 -18.15 -11.37 -11.48
CA GLU A 242 -19.23 -12.38 -11.62
C GLU A 242 -20.61 -11.83 -11.26
N VAL A 243 -20.68 -10.77 -10.44
CA VAL A 243 -21.93 -10.09 -10.09
C VAL A 243 -22.20 -8.85 -10.95
N GLY A 244 -21.49 -8.70 -12.09
CA GLY A 244 -21.70 -7.64 -13.07
C GLY A 244 -21.10 -6.29 -12.72
N LEU A 245 -20.14 -6.23 -11.80
CA LEU A 245 -19.51 -5.01 -11.29
C LEU A 245 -18.01 -4.94 -11.60
N GLU A 246 -17.64 -5.10 -12.86
CA GLU A 246 -16.25 -5.03 -13.33
C GLU A 246 -15.51 -3.74 -12.86
N PRO A 247 -16.12 -2.54 -12.85
CA PRO A 247 -15.42 -1.32 -12.40
C PRO A 247 -14.92 -1.38 -10.96
N VAL A 248 -15.58 -2.16 -10.08
CA VAL A 248 -15.19 -2.33 -8.67
C VAL A 248 -14.24 -3.52 -8.48
N ASN A 249 -14.07 -4.38 -9.50
CA ASN A 249 -13.28 -5.61 -9.41
C ASN A 249 -11.77 -5.34 -9.48
N ARG A 250 -11.24 -4.55 -8.54
CA ARG A 250 -9.85 -4.11 -8.53
C ARG A 250 -9.11 -4.60 -7.30
N MET A 251 -7.91 -5.15 -7.51
CA MET A 251 -7.01 -5.53 -6.45
C MET A 251 -6.25 -4.31 -5.92
N ALA A 252 -5.82 -4.39 -4.66
CA ALA A 252 -4.83 -3.47 -4.11
C ALA A 252 -3.42 -3.92 -4.48
N TYR A 253 -2.43 -3.02 -4.40
CA TYR A 253 -1.01 -3.37 -4.44
C TYR A 253 -0.29 -2.86 -3.20
N TYR A 254 0.82 -3.51 -2.89
CA TYR A 254 1.72 -3.19 -1.78
C TYR A 254 3.15 -3.25 -2.26
N GLY A 255 3.81 -2.11 -2.26
CA GLY A 255 5.18 -1.97 -2.76
C GLY A 255 6.03 -1.09 -1.84
N ILE A 256 7.26 -0.86 -2.26
CA ILE A 256 8.19 0.08 -1.62
C ILE A 256 8.44 1.25 -2.54
N LEU A 257 8.44 2.44 -1.96
CA LEU A 257 8.87 3.68 -2.58
C LEU A 257 9.75 4.47 -1.62
N GLY A 258 10.49 5.43 -2.13
CA GLY A 258 11.21 6.40 -1.34
C GLY A 258 10.81 7.83 -1.70
N PRO A 259 11.40 8.83 -1.03
CA PRO A 259 11.25 10.22 -1.44
C PRO A 259 11.80 10.43 -2.85
N LYS A 260 11.41 11.54 -3.47
CA LYS A 260 11.93 11.96 -4.77
C LYS A 260 13.46 11.97 -4.80
N ASN A 261 14.04 11.60 -5.94
CA ASN A 261 15.48 11.64 -6.21
C ASN A 261 16.32 10.61 -5.40
N LEU A 262 15.77 9.46 -5.02
CA LEU A 262 16.61 8.33 -4.64
C LEU A 262 17.57 7.99 -5.79
N SER A 263 18.85 7.76 -5.46
CA SER A 263 19.82 7.34 -6.47
C SER A 263 19.46 5.97 -7.06
N LYS A 264 19.80 5.78 -8.33
CA LYS A 264 19.59 4.47 -9.00
C LYS A 264 20.25 3.32 -8.25
N GLU A 265 21.45 3.54 -7.70
CA GLU A 265 22.16 2.53 -6.91
C GLU A 265 21.35 2.07 -5.68
N VAL A 266 20.75 3.02 -4.95
CA VAL A 266 19.89 2.71 -3.79
C VAL A 266 18.64 1.97 -4.23
N VAL A 267 17.98 2.42 -5.30
CA VAL A 267 16.78 1.76 -5.85
C VAL A 267 17.09 0.32 -6.28
N ASP A 268 18.17 0.11 -7.03
CA ASP A 268 18.59 -1.21 -7.51
C ASP A 268 18.92 -2.15 -6.34
N LYS A 269 19.59 -1.65 -5.32
CA LYS A 269 19.96 -2.44 -4.13
C LYS A 269 18.74 -2.87 -3.34
N ILE A 270 17.78 -1.98 -3.11
CA ILE A 270 16.55 -2.29 -2.37
C ILE A 270 15.68 -3.24 -3.20
N SER A 271 15.43 -2.95 -4.48
CA SER A 271 14.61 -3.80 -5.35
C SER A 271 15.21 -5.19 -5.52
N GLY A 272 16.54 -5.29 -5.69
CA GLY A 272 17.28 -6.56 -5.73
C GLY A 272 17.17 -7.32 -4.41
N GLY A 273 17.27 -6.63 -3.28
CA GLY A 273 17.11 -7.22 -1.95
C GLY A 273 15.68 -7.78 -1.73
N VAL A 274 14.65 -7.07 -2.18
CA VAL A 274 13.25 -7.56 -2.13
C VAL A 274 13.08 -8.78 -3.02
N LYS A 275 13.59 -8.76 -4.25
CA LYS A 275 13.51 -9.91 -5.16
C LYS A 275 14.18 -11.13 -4.55
N LYS A 276 15.39 -10.96 -3.97
CA LYS A 276 16.09 -12.04 -3.27
C LYS A 276 15.29 -12.56 -2.05
N ALA A 277 14.67 -11.68 -1.29
CA ALA A 277 13.79 -12.08 -0.18
C ALA A 277 12.59 -12.90 -0.66
N LEU A 278 12.06 -12.61 -1.84
CA LEU A 278 10.96 -13.34 -2.47
C LEU A 278 11.37 -14.67 -3.14
N GLU A 279 12.67 -15.00 -3.21
CA GLU A 279 13.14 -16.32 -3.59
C GLU A 279 12.94 -17.36 -2.47
N ASP A 280 12.84 -16.89 -1.21
CA ASP A 280 12.53 -17.76 -0.07
C ASP A 280 11.08 -18.26 -0.15
N SER A 281 10.92 -19.58 -0.23
CA SER A 281 9.61 -20.23 -0.35
C SER A 281 8.69 -19.96 0.84
N ALA A 282 9.23 -19.79 2.04
CA ALA A 282 8.45 -19.46 3.22
C ALA A 282 7.91 -18.02 3.17
N VAL A 283 8.71 -17.07 2.65
CA VAL A 283 8.27 -15.69 2.42
C VAL A 283 7.17 -15.64 1.37
N ARG A 284 7.39 -16.32 0.23
CA ARG A 284 6.38 -16.44 -0.83
C ARG A 284 5.07 -17.00 -0.31
N LYS A 285 5.16 -18.14 0.38
CA LYS A 285 3.98 -18.83 0.94
C LYS A 285 3.18 -17.93 1.88
N ARG A 286 3.83 -17.15 2.74
CA ARG A 286 3.14 -16.21 3.65
C ARG A 286 2.33 -15.13 2.90
N ILE A 287 2.73 -14.77 1.69
CA ILE A 287 2.00 -13.81 0.84
C ILE A 287 0.91 -14.55 0.05
N GLU A 288 1.25 -15.64 -0.61
CA GLU A 288 0.36 -16.37 -1.53
C GLU A 288 -0.80 -17.09 -0.81
N ASP A 289 -0.59 -17.60 0.41
CA ASP A 289 -1.64 -18.24 1.23
C ASP A 289 -2.80 -17.28 1.56
N THR A 290 -2.59 -15.98 1.46
CA THR A 290 -3.64 -14.98 1.66
C THR A 290 -4.47 -14.70 0.39
N GLY A 291 -4.20 -15.38 -0.70
CA GLY A 291 -4.79 -15.10 -2.02
C GLY A 291 -4.10 -13.95 -2.77
N SER A 292 -3.01 -13.40 -2.23
CA SER A 292 -2.21 -12.37 -2.90
C SER A 292 -1.33 -12.98 -3.99
N LEU A 293 -1.04 -12.17 -5.03
CA LEU A 293 -0.15 -12.51 -6.13
C LEU A 293 1.16 -11.76 -5.95
N ILE A 294 2.29 -12.46 -6.00
CA ILE A 294 3.61 -11.81 -6.02
C ILE A 294 3.81 -11.16 -7.39
N VAL A 295 4.20 -9.88 -7.39
CA VAL A 295 4.40 -9.08 -8.61
C VAL A 295 5.88 -8.91 -8.90
N ALA A 296 6.66 -8.42 -7.95
CA ALA A 296 8.13 -8.25 -8.02
C ALA A 296 8.62 -7.58 -9.32
N ASN A 297 7.89 -6.55 -9.79
CA ASN A 297 8.18 -5.84 -11.03
C ASN A 297 9.43 -4.92 -10.93
N THR A 298 9.78 -4.26 -12.05
CA THR A 298 10.86 -3.26 -12.03
C THR A 298 10.38 -1.92 -11.48
N PRO A 299 11.29 -1.03 -11.05
CA PRO A 299 10.94 0.33 -10.61
C PRO A 299 10.16 1.11 -11.68
N GLU A 300 10.54 0.98 -12.97
CA GLU A 300 9.89 1.64 -14.09
C GLU A 300 8.46 1.11 -14.31
N GLN A 301 8.29 -0.21 -14.23
CA GLN A 301 6.95 -0.84 -14.31
C GLN A 301 6.07 -0.40 -13.15
N PHE A 302 6.65 -0.28 -11.95
CA PHE A 302 5.89 0.19 -10.80
C PHE A 302 5.53 1.67 -10.90
N ALA A 303 6.42 2.52 -11.40
CA ALA A 303 6.13 3.93 -11.69
C ALA A 303 5.00 4.07 -12.72
N ALA A 304 5.03 3.30 -13.80
CA ALA A 304 3.97 3.27 -14.80
C ALA A 304 2.64 2.80 -14.22
N GLN A 305 2.66 1.79 -13.36
CA GLN A 305 1.46 1.30 -12.66
C GLN A 305 0.85 2.36 -11.75
N ILE A 306 1.65 3.05 -10.93
CA ILE A 306 1.18 4.14 -10.05
C ILE A 306 0.50 5.23 -10.87
N LYS A 307 1.15 5.66 -11.96
CA LYS A 307 0.60 6.70 -12.85
C LYS A 307 -0.74 6.27 -13.45
N ALA A 308 -0.80 5.08 -14.04
CA ALA A 308 -2.02 4.57 -14.66
C ALA A 308 -3.17 4.41 -13.66
N GLU A 309 -2.89 3.90 -12.44
CA GLU A 309 -3.89 3.78 -11.38
C GLU A 309 -4.38 5.16 -10.91
N PHE A 310 -3.49 6.13 -10.73
CA PHE A 310 -3.86 7.49 -10.34
C PHE A 310 -4.77 8.17 -11.38
N GLU A 311 -4.40 8.12 -12.67
CA GLU A 311 -5.19 8.66 -13.76
C GLU A 311 -6.58 8.00 -13.86
N MET A 312 -6.62 6.68 -13.66
CA MET A 312 -7.87 5.93 -13.63
C MET A 312 -8.77 6.34 -12.45
N TYR A 313 -8.21 6.52 -11.23
CA TYR A 313 -9.00 6.96 -10.08
C TYR A 313 -9.49 8.40 -10.21
N ILE A 314 -8.73 9.32 -10.83
CA ILE A 314 -9.23 10.65 -11.17
C ILE A 314 -10.48 10.52 -12.03
N LYS A 315 -10.44 9.71 -13.10
CA LYS A 315 -11.60 9.49 -13.96
C LYS A 315 -12.79 8.90 -13.19
N VAL A 316 -12.58 7.93 -12.32
CA VAL A 316 -13.66 7.34 -11.48
C VAL A 316 -14.28 8.41 -10.57
N VAL A 317 -13.47 9.24 -9.92
CA VAL A 317 -13.95 10.32 -9.04
C VAL A 317 -14.79 11.32 -9.82
N ASP A 318 -14.32 11.75 -10.98
CA ASP A 318 -15.00 12.73 -11.85
C ASP A 318 -16.31 12.16 -12.43
N ASP A 319 -16.27 10.98 -13.05
CA ASP A 319 -17.41 10.35 -13.70
C ASP A 319 -18.55 10.05 -12.70
N GLN A 320 -18.20 9.63 -11.49
CA GLN A 320 -19.15 9.28 -10.43
C GLN A 320 -19.42 10.43 -9.46
N LYS A 321 -18.78 11.60 -9.66
CA LYS A 321 -18.90 12.79 -8.78
C LYS A 321 -18.68 12.46 -7.31
N LEU A 322 -17.71 11.56 -7.03
CA LEU A 322 -17.40 11.16 -5.67
C LEU A 322 -16.77 12.33 -4.90
N LYS A 323 -17.10 12.44 -3.62
CA LYS A 323 -16.56 13.47 -2.72
C LYS A 323 -16.08 12.83 -1.43
N LEU A 324 -15.14 13.49 -0.78
CA LEU A 324 -14.85 13.23 0.62
C LEU A 324 -16.00 13.82 1.46
N ASP A 325 -16.56 13.00 2.32
CA ASP A 325 -17.55 13.44 3.31
C ASP A 325 -16.90 14.29 4.42
#